data_8c9e08e9169e39e76a0e7b93ff093c8b
#
_entry.id   8c9e08e9169e39e76a0e7b93ff093c8b
#
_cell.length_a   1.000
_cell.length_b   1.000
_cell.length_c   1.000
_cell.angle_alpha   90.00
_cell.angle_beta   90.00
_cell.angle_gamma   90.00
#
_symmetry.space_group_name_H-M   'P 1'
#
loop_
_entity.id
_entity.type
_entity.pdbx_description
1 polymer ?
#
loop_
_entity_poly.entity_id
_entity_poly.type
_entity_poly.pdbx_seq_one_letter_code
_entity_poly.pdbx_strand_id
1 'polypeptide(L)'
;LSIARAALVAAVALSPLFVAVGQSDAATPLQINGSGSSWAANAINQWVQDVYTAGVQVTFNPDGDSQGRQDFANKVSDFSVTADGYQGFDSTTGVSDTSNGRSYAYLPVAAGGTSFPYQIKFDGTQVENLRLSGQTLAKIFTNQITNWDDPQITKDNNGVQLPSIPIVPVVQSEGSGATQQLTDYFATEFPSIWRPFSGQAGPTEYFPRQGDQIAQNGSTGAMNYIASSAANGSIGYVEYSYPLSVGYPVAKVLNSGGYYTLPTQYNVAIALEQAQINMDPTSPNYLLQTLTNVYSDPDPRTYPLSSYVYMIEPTGGPGLGTNDSSETSGKRQSIADFEYYSICQGQSQIGGIGYSPLPVNLVEAAFSQIQKLQQADPSVDLTNLNIQTCNEPTFVPGQPSVNYLTTIAPQPPACDQQGTGPCAAGITPNGLGSNPTQSGGYGGTHAAASSSTAATGSAAAAGTKAGTASGTSGTGTAAASAGGTAGSAAAAVAAAADNKPPLESTLLPGRGFSSAGRVVLLVGGALLLVFAVPIFIGYRRSRRRQEQGT
;
A
#
# COMPACT_ATOMS: atom_id res chain seq x y z
N LEU A 1 54.07 -61.47 64.13
CA LEU A 1 53.37 -62.14 63.02
C LEU A 1 52.00 -61.44 62.85
N SER A 2 51.90 -60.51 61.92
CA SER A 2 50.70 -59.73 61.63
C SER A 2 50.38 -59.85 60.16
N ILE A 3 49.19 -60.34 59.90
CA ILE A 3 48.65 -60.49 58.51
C ILE A 3 47.82 -59.23 58.20
N ALA A 4 48.34 -58.43 57.31
CA ALA A 4 47.58 -57.26 56.78
C ALA A 4 46.61 -57.69 55.69
N ARG A 5 45.32 -57.41 55.88
CA ARG A 5 44.28 -57.54 54.86
C ARG A 5 44.18 -56.25 54.05
N ALA A 6 44.52 -56.32 52.79
CA ALA A 6 44.25 -55.26 51.82
C ALA A 6 42.79 -55.31 51.34
N ALA A 7 42.02 -54.27 51.59
CA ALA A 7 40.67 -54.07 51.01
C ALA A 7 40.80 -53.20 49.77
N LEU A 8 40.47 -53.81 48.60
CA LEU A 8 40.40 -53.11 47.33
C LEU A 8 39.03 -52.42 47.22
N VAL A 9 38.96 -51.09 47.29
CA VAL A 9 37.76 -50.30 47.04
C VAL A 9 37.78 -49.91 45.56
N ALA A 10 36.91 -50.52 44.74
CA ALA A 10 36.66 -50.09 43.38
C ALA A 10 35.75 -48.89 43.38
N ALA A 11 36.32 -47.70 43.14
CA ALA A 11 35.53 -46.48 42.90
C ALA A 11 35.08 -46.47 41.43
N VAL A 12 33.78 -46.75 41.21
CA VAL A 12 33.11 -46.54 39.92
C VAL A 12 32.83 -45.03 39.80
N ALA A 13 33.63 -44.34 39.01
CA ALA A 13 33.42 -42.96 38.64
C ALA A 13 32.22 -42.88 37.66
N LEU A 14 31.04 -42.54 38.14
CA LEU A 14 29.95 -42.06 37.27
C LEU A 14 30.32 -40.64 36.80
N SER A 15 30.84 -40.55 35.59
CA SER A 15 30.92 -39.27 34.88
C SER A 15 29.53 -38.89 34.40
N PRO A 16 28.94 -37.75 34.81
CA PRO A 16 27.73 -37.25 34.18
C PRO A 16 28.10 -36.85 32.74
N LEU A 17 27.51 -37.51 31.73
CA LEU A 17 27.47 -37.05 30.39
C LEU A 17 26.63 -35.75 30.38
N PHE A 18 27.31 -34.60 30.48
CA PHE A 18 26.68 -33.34 30.08
C PHE A 18 26.54 -33.40 28.56
N VAL A 19 25.34 -33.72 28.11
CA VAL A 19 24.87 -33.37 26.77
C VAL A 19 24.84 -31.83 26.78
N ALA A 20 25.87 -31.22 26.24
CA ALA A 20 25.83 -29.80 25.90
C ALA A 20 24.72 -29.67 24.85
N VAL A 21 23.55 -29.27 25.29
CA VAL A 21 22.54 -28.68 24.39
C VAL A 21 23.22 -27.42 23.89
N GLY A 22 23.76 -27.48 22.68
CA GLY A 22 24.28 -26.30 22.02
C GLY A 22 23.17 -25.26 22.00
N GLN A 23 23.34 -24.16 22.73
CA GLN A 23 22.58 -22.97 22.47
C GLN A 23 22.92 -22.61 21.03
N SER A 24 21.96 -22.71 20.11
CA SER A 24 22.07 -22.09 18.83
C SER A 24 22.12 -20.59 19.12
N ASP A 25 23.27 -19.96 18.86
CA ASP A 25 23.35 -18.50 18.89
C ASP A 25 22.30 -17.96 17.92
N ALA A 26 21.47 -17.02 18.38
CA ALA A 26 20.49 -16.35 17.54
C ALA A 26 21.19 -15.74 16.31
N ALA A 27 20.57 -15.86 15.14
CA ALA A 27 21.14 -15.36 13.90
C ALA A 27 21.27 -13.83 13.96
N THR A 28 22.44 -13.31 13.62
CA THR A 28 22.65 -11.85 13.53
C THR A 28 21.94 -11.32 12.28
N PRO A 29 21.05 -10.32 12.40
CA PRO A 29 20.36 -9.72 11.25
C PRO A 29 21.32 -9.17 10.20
N LEU A 30 20.99 -9.36 8.92
CA LEU A 30 21.72 -8.85 7.76
C LEU A 30 20.81 -7.99 6.90
N GLN A 31 21.39 -7.14 6.06
CA GLN A 31 20.63 -6.37 5.09
C GLN A 31 19.88 -7.30 4.13
N ILE A 32 18.61 -6.97 3.89
CA ILE A 32 17.74 -7.64 2.93
C ILE A 32 17.23 -6.67 1.86
N ASN A 33 16.93 -7.22 0.69
CA ASN A 33 16.34 -6.48 -0.41
C ASN A 33 15.04 -7.14 -0.88
N GLY A 34 14.03 -6.31 -1.10
CA GLY A 34 12.75 -6.70 -1.68
C GLY A 34 12.48 -5.99 -2.99
N SER A 35 11.58 -6.54 -3.79
CA SER A 35 11.08 -5.91 -5.02
C SER A 35 9.59 -6.21 -5.21
N GLY A 36 8.91 -5.47 -6.09
CA GLY A 36 7.54 -5.78 -6.46
C GLY A 36 6.59 -4.60 -6.47
N SER A 37 5.44 -4.78 -5.86
CA SER A 37 4.26 -3.93 -5.99
C SER A 37 4.52 -2.44 -5.74
N SER A 38 4.37 -1.63 -6.78
CA SER A 38 4.38 -0.17 -6.63
C SER A 38 3.14 0.33 -5.89
N TRP A 39 2.05 -0.45 -5.90
CA TRP A 39 0.82 -0.14 -5.16
C TRP A 39 1.09 -0.13 -3.64
N ALA A 40 1.88 -1.09 -3.12
CA ALA A 40 2.21 -1.20 -1.71
C ALA A 40 3.37 -0.32 -1.25
N ALA A 41 4.09 0.32 -2.16
CA ALA A 41 5.41 0.91 -1.89
C ALA A 41 5.40 1.96 -0.77
N ASN A 42 4.34 2.76 -0.62
CA ASN A 42 4.28 3.77 0.44
C ASN A 42 4.18 3.14 1.84
N ALA A 43 3.42 2.04 2.01
CA ALA A 43 3.38 1.29 3.26
C ALA A 43 4.74 0.63 3.55
N ILE A 44 5.30 -0.07 2.56
CA ILE A 44 6.59 -0.74 2.68
C ILE A 44 7.70 0.26 3.04
N ASN A 45 7.77 1.41 2.36
CA ASN A 45 8.78 2.44 2.63
C ASN A 45 8.61 3.07 4.01
N GLN A 46 7.38 3.21 4.53
CA GLN A 46 7.15 3.64 5.90
C GLN A 46 7.76 2.64 6.88
N TRP A 47 7.48 1.35 6.72
CA TRP A 47 8.03 0.30 7.60
C TRP A 47 9.55 0.17 7.48
N VAL A 48 10.12 0.31 6.28
CA VAL A 48 11.57 0.33 6.07
C VAL A 48 12.25 1.44 6.89
N GLN A 49 11.66 2.64 6.93
CA GLN A 49 12.19 3.74 7.73
C GLN A 49 12.08 3.45 9.24
N ASP A 50 10.98 2.86 9.66
CA ASP A 50 10.73 2.57 11.06
C ASP A 50 11.69 1.50 11.61
N VAL A 51 11.82 0.37 10.90
CA VAL A 51 12.68 -0.73 11.35
C VAL A 51 14.19 -0.40 11.25
N TYR A 52 14.55 0.58 10.42
CA TYR A 52 15.93 1.05 10.34
C TYR A 52 16.47 1.54 11.68
N THR A 53 15.63 2.20 12.47
CA THR A 53 15.99 2.67 13.83
C THR A 53 16.18 1.53 14.82
N ALA A 54 15.57 0.36 14.55
CA ALA A 54 15.75 -0.87 15.32
C ALA A 54 16.92 -1.74 14.82
N GLY A 55 17.65 -1.29 13.79
CA GLY A 55 18.83 -1.98 13.26
C GLY A 55 18.55 -2.96 12.11
N VAL A 56 17.28 -3.11 11.67
CA VAL A 56 16.92 -3.93 10.51
C VAL A 56 17.12 -3.10 9.23
N GLN A 57 17.99 -3.56 8.35
CA GLN A 57 18.28 -2.86 7.10
C GLN A 57 17.53 -3.50 5.93
N VAL A 58 16.59 -2.77 5.38
CA VAL A 58 15.77 -3.22 4.25
C VAL A 58 15.88 -2.22 3.11
N THR A 59 15.96 -2.72 1.89
CA THR A 59 15.78 -1.93 0.67
C THR A 59 14.61 -2.50 -0.11
N PHE A 60 13.81 -1.64 -0.75
CA PHE A 60 12.66 -2.05 -1.55
C PHE A 60 12.66 -1.35 -2.91
N ASN A 61 12.51 -2.12 -3.99
CA ASN A 61 12.39 -1.63 -5.36
C ASN A 61 10.96 -1.85 -5.88
N PRO A 62 10.16 -0.78 -6.06
CA PRO A 62 8.77 -0.90 -6.52
C PRO A 62 8.66 -0.99 -8.05
N ASP A 63 9.14 -2.07 -8.63
CA ASP A 63 9.26 -2.31 -10.08
C ASP A 63 8.08 -3.06 -10.72
N GLY A 64 7.05 -3.36 -9.93
CA GLY A 64 5.83 -4.03 -10.36
C GLY A 64 5.70 -5.45 -9.83
N ASP A 65 4.47 -5.92 -9.70
CA ASP A 65 4.14 -7.20 -9.07
C ASP A 65 4.76 -8.39 -9.83
N SER A 66 4.62 -8.39 -11.14
CA SER A 66 5.19 -9.44 -12.02
C SER A 66 6.72 -9.47 -11.94
N GLN A 67 7.38 -8.31 -11.97
CA GLN A 67 8.84 -8.23 -11.86
C GLN A 67 9.30 -8.70 -10.48
N GLY A 68 8.63 -8.27 -9.41
CA GLY A 68 8.95 -8.70 -8.05
C GLY A 68 8.86 -10.20 -7.86
N ARG A 69 7.80 -10.86 -8.40
CA ARG A 69 7.70 -12.32 -8.37
C ARG A 69 8.83 -13.00 -9.15
N GLN A 70 9.23 -12.44 -10.31
CA GLN A 70 10.37 -12.95 -11.08
C GLN A 70 11.70 -12.75 -10.34
N ASP A 71 11.92 -11.61 -9.72
CA ASP A 71 13.13 -11.33 -8.94
C ASP A 71 13.25 -12.29 -7.76
N PHE A 72 12.14 -12.54 -7.07
CA PHE A 72 12.10 -13.56 -6.02
C PHE A 72 12.40 -14.97 -6.57
N ALA A 73 11.72 -15.37 -7.63
CA ALA A 73 11.91 -16.69 -8.25
C ALA A 73 13.35 -16.94 -8.71
N ASN A 74 14.02 -15.89 -9.20
CA ASN A 74 15.40 -15.92 -9.66
C ASN A 74 16.44 -15.61 -8.55
N LYS A 75 15.98 -15.44 -7.30
CA LYS A 75 16.84 -15.16 -6.12
C LYS A 75 17.62 -13.84 -6.25
N VAL A 76 17.07 -12.88 -7.00
CA VAL A 76 17.57 -11.51 -7.10
C VAL A 76 17.12 -10.71 -5.88
N SER A 77 15.91 -10.96 -5.38
CA SER A 77 15.39 -10.39 -4.15
C SER A 77 15.23 -11.45 -3.04
N ASP A 78 15.37 -11.01 -1.80
CA ASP A 78 15.23 -11.85 -0.61
C ASP A 78 13.75 -12.10 -0.30
N PHE A 79 12.90 -11.09 -0.52
CA PHE A 79 11.44 -11.18 -0.45
C PHE A 79 10.81 -10.41 -1.63
N SER A 80 9.53 -10.64 -1.89
CA SER A 80 8.78 -9.85 -2.87
C SER A 80 7.50 -9.31 -2.26
N VAL A 81 6.90 -8.31 -2.93
CA VAL A 81 5.58 -7.78 -2.57
C VAL A 81 4.67 -7.83 -3.80
N THR A 82 3.48 -8.39 -3.64
CA THR A 82 2.55 -8.62 -4.75
C THR A 82 1.09 -8.53 -4.29
N ALA A 83 0.19 -8.06 -5.14
CA ALA A 83 -1.25 -8.08 -4.88
C ALA A 83 -1.91 -9.42 -5.24
N ASP A 84 -1.25 -10.24 -6.03
CA ASP A 84 -1.72 -11.54 -6.50
C ASP A 84 -0.61 -12.60 -6.44
N GLY A 85 -1.01 -13.87 -6.59
CA GLY A 85 -0.07 -14.97 -6.65
C GLY A 85 0.63 -15.12 -8.00
N TYR A 86 1.52 -16.11 -8.08
CA TYR A 86 2.11 -16.54 -9.34
C TYR A 86 1.01 -16.91 -10.34
N GLN A 87 1.09 -16.34 -11.55
CA GLN A 87 0.07 -16.46 -12.58
C GLN A 87 0.26 -17.71 -13.48
N GLY A 88 1.38 -18.40 -13.32
CA GLY A 88 1.73 -19.55 -14.13
C GLY A 88 2.29 -19.12 -15.49
N PHE A 89 1.45 -19.09 -16.52
CA PHE A 89 1.83 -18.61 -17.86
C PHE A 89 1.04 -17.36 -18.20
N ASP A 90 1.73 -16.24 -18.39
CA ASP A 90 1.11 -15.01 -18.89
C ASP A 90 1.01 -15.06 -20.41
N SER A 91 -0.23 -15.20 -20.91
CA SER A 91 -0.51 -15.25 -22.35
C SER A 91 -0.24 -13.92 -23.08
N THR A 92 -0.16 -12.80 -22.36
CA THR A 92 0.08 -11.49 -22.93
C THR A 92 1.54 -11.28 -23.26
N THR A 93 2.42 -11.68 -22.36
CA THR A 93 3.88 -11.54 -22.51
C THR A 93 4.56 -12.80 -23.03
N GLY A 94 3.90 -13.96 -22.93
CA GLY A 94 4.49 -15.27 -23.21
C GLY A 94 5.50 -15.72 -22.14
N VAL A 95 5.59 -15.03 -21.02
CA VAL A 95 6.51 -15.33 -19.93
C VAL A 95 5.85 -16.27 -18.93
N SER A 96 6.60 -17.25 -18.43
CA SER A 96 6.18 -18.13 -17.34
C SER A 96 6.42 -17.41 -16.01
N ASP A 97 5.34 -17.18 -15.26
CA ASP A 97 5.35 -16.58 -13.94
C ASP A 97 5.19 -17.66 -12.87
N THR A 98 6.31 -18.23 -12.45
CA THR A 98 6.40 -19.31 -11.45
C THR A 98 7.54 -19.03 -10.49
N SER A 99 7.55 -19.70 -9.33
CA SER A 99 8.65 -19.58 -8.35
C SER A 99 9.97 -20.21 -8.79
N ASN A 100 10.07 -20.79 -9.99
CA ASN A 100 11.23 -21.54 -10.47
C ASN A 100 11.71 -22.62 -9.48
N GLY A 101 10.78 -23.17 -8.69
CA GLY A 101 11.07 -24.19 -7.67
C GLY A 101 11.64 -23.62 -6.37
N ARG A 102 11.75 -22.31 -6.20
CA ARG A 102 12.01 -21.70 -4.90
C ARG A 102 10.79 -21.93 -4.00
N SER A 103 11.01 -22.49 -2.80
CA SER A 103 9.95 -22.68 -1.82
C SER A 103 9.55 -21.32 -1.24
N TYR A 104 8.25 -21.09 -1.11
CA TYR A 104 7.73 -19.78 -0.67
C TYR A 104 6.42 -19.91 0.12
N ALA A 105 6.04 -18.81 0.76
CA ALA A 105 4.70 -18.60 1.30
C ALA A 105 4.23 -17.17 1.03
N TYR A 106 2.90 -17.00 0.96
CA TYR A 106 2.28 -15.69 0.94
C TYR A 106 1.92 -15.25 2.35
N LEU A 107 2.15 -13.98 2.64
CA LEU A 107 1.88 -13.35 3.92
C LEU A 107 1.12 -12.05 3.66
N PRO A 108 -0.17 -11.93 4.04
CA PRO A 108 -0.88 -10.66 3.90
C PRO A 108 -0.24 -9.60 4.78
N VAL A 109 0.01 -8.41 4.25
CA VAL A 109 0.73 -7.34 4.98
C VAL A 109 -0.04 -6.04 5.08
N ALA A 110 -0.88 -5.70 4.12
CA ALA A 110 -1.72 -4.50 4.16
C ALA A 110 -3.00 -4.69 3.34
N ALA A 111 -3.97 -3.85 3.61
CA ALA A 111 -5.15 -3.66 2.77
C ALA A 111 -5.18 -2.22 2.25
N GLY A 112 -5.91 -1.99 1.16
CA GLY A 112 -6.06 -0.65 0.60
C GLY A 112 -7.06 -0.63 -0.55
N GLY A 113 -7.21 0.53 -1.17
CA GLY A 113 -8.10 0.69 -2.32
C GLY A 113 -7.40 1.32 -3.51
N THR A 114 -7.65 0.74 -4.69
CA THR A 114 -7.23 1.34 -5.95
C THR A 114 -8.11 2.54 -6.25
N SER A 115 -7.53 3.72 -6.21
CA SER A 115 -8.18 5.02 -6.36
C SER A 115 -8.03 5.58 -7.78
N PHE A 116 -8.88 6.54 -8.15
CA PHE A 116 -8.89 7.17 -9.47
C PHE A 116 -8.58 8.67 -9.36
N PRO A 117 -7.31 9.07 -9.22
CA PRO A 117 -6.93 10.48 -9.30
C PRO A 117 -7.14 11.00 -10.72
N TYR A 118 -7.57 12.27 -10.82
CA TYR A 118 -7.90 12.91 -12.09
C TYR A 118 -7.47 14.36 -12.12
N GLN A 119 -7.27 14.90 -13.30
CA GLN A 119 -7.09 16.33 -13.51
C GLN A 119 -8.11 16.85 -14.54
N ILE A 120 -9.04 17.68 -14.07
CA ILE A 120 -10.01 18.39 -14.91
C ILE A 120 -9.96 19.85 -14.49
N LYS A 121 -9.33 20.71 -15.28
CA LYS A 121 -9.21 22.15 -15.00
C LYS A 121 -9.96 22.92 -16.07
N PHE A 122 -10.84 23.82 -15.61
CA PHE A 122 -11.57 24.75 -16.43
C PHE A 122 -11.36 26.17 -15.87
N ASP A 123 -10.97 27.11 -16.72
CA ASP A 123 -10.60 28.48 -16.32
C ASP A 123 -9.62 28.51 -15.14
N GLY A 124 -8.63 27.60 -15.12
CA GLY A 124 -7.63 27.49 -14.06
C GLY A 124 -8.12 26.83 -12.76
N THR A 125 -9.42 26.54 -12.65
CA THR A 125 -10.00 25.90 -11.46
C THR A 125 -10.10 24.39 -11.62
N GLN A 126 -9.64 23.63 -10.64
CA GLN A 126 -9.75 22.18 -10.60
C GLN A 126 -11.21 21.79 -10.27
N VAL A 127 -11.77 20.89 -11.09
CA VAL A 127 -13.05 20.23 -10.75
C VAL A 127 -12.81 19.30 -9.57
N GLU A 128 -13.67 19.38 -8.57
CA GLU A 128 -13.64 18.54 -7.38
C GLU A 128 -14.92 17.73 -7.27
N ASN A 129 -14.95 16.74 -6.38
CA ASN A 129 -16.11 15.90 -6.10
C ASN A 129 -16.64 15.10 -7.30
N LEU A 130 -15.77 14.73 -8.24
CA LEU A 130 -16.11 13.85 -9.35
C LEU A 130 -16.63 12.50 -8.82
N ARG A 131 -17.74 12.04 -9.42
CA ARG A 131 -18.34 10.73 -9.12
C ARG A 131 -18.44 9.92 -10.40
N LEU A 132 -18.03 8.65 -10.33
CA LEU A 132 -18.06 7.73 -11.46
C LEU A 132 -18.64 6.39 -11.02
N SER A 133 -19.55 5.85 -11.81
CA SER A 133 -19.97 4.45 -11.66
C SER A 133 -18.90 3.51 -12.23
N GLY A 134 -18.86 2.26 -11.78
CA GLY A 134 -17.97 1.24 -12.32
C GLY A 134 -18.14 1.06 -13.83
N GLN A 135 -19.36 1.16 -14.33
CA GLN A 135 -19.64 1.12 -15.77
C GLN A 135 -19.00 2.31 -16.52
N THR A 136 -19.07 3.51 -15.95
CA THR A 136 -18.44 4.70 -16.52
C THR A 136 -16.92 4.54 -16.54
N LEU A 137 -16.31 4.06 -15.44
CA LEU A 137 -14.89 3.75 -15.38
C LEU A 137 -14.49 2.73 -16.45
N ALA A 138 -15.22 1.61 -16.56
CA ALA A 138 -14.94 0.60 -17.57
C ALA A 138 -14.99 1.20 -18.99
N LYS A 139 -15.96 2.05 -19.31
CA LYS A 139 -16.06 2.71 -20.61
C LYS A 139 -14.96 3.75 -20.86
N ILE A 140 -14.52 4.48 -19.84
CA ILE A 140 -13.38 5.41 -19.94
C ILE A 140 -12.10 4.63 -20.27
N PHE A 141 -11.77 3.60 -19.47
CA PHE A 141 -10.56 2.82 -19.68
C PHE A 141 -10.60 1.89 -20.89
N THR A 142 -11.75 1.72 -21.54
CA THR A 142 -11.89 1.02 -22.83
C THR A 142 -12.14 1.95 -24.03
N ASN A 143 -11.90 3.25 -23.88
CA ASN A 143 -12.05 4.29 -24.92
C ASN A 143 -13.48 4.39 -25.51
N GLN A 144 -14.52 3.96 -24.78
CA GLN A 144 -15.92 4.14 -25.20
C GLN A 144 -16.50 5.49 -24.75
N ILE A 145 -15.96 6.07 -23.69
CA ILE A 145 -16.21 7.44 -23.25
C ILE A 145 -14.88 8.18 -23.33
N THR A 146 -14.81 9.21 -24.18
CA THR A 146 -13.58 9.92 -24.52
C THR A 146 -13.63 11.42 -24.22
N ASN A 147 -14.74 11.92 -23.64
CA ASN A 147 -14.88 13.31 -23.26
C ASN A 147 -15.58 13.44 -21.90
N TRP A 148 -15.16 14.42 -21.09
CA TRP A 148 -15.69 14.63 -19.76
C TRP A 148 -17.13 15.17 -19.75
N ASP A 149 -17.65 15.75 -20.86
CA ASP A 149 -19.04 16.19 -21.00
C ASP A 149 -20.02 15.07 -21.39
N ASP A 150 -19.57 13.80 -21.39
CA ASP A 150 -20.40 12.65 -21.74
C ASP A 150 -21.67 12.58 -20.88
N PRO A 151 -22.84 12.28 -21.47
CA PRO A 151 -24.11 12.18 -20.73
C PRO A 151 -24.09 11.16 -19.60
N GLN A 152 -23.31 10.08 -19.68
CA GLN A 152 -23.21 9.10 -18.60
C GLN A 152 -22.45 9.67 -17.40
N ILE A 153 -21.38 10.43 -17.63
CA ILE A 153 -20.66 11.16 -16.58
C ILE A 153 -21.57 12.22 -15.95
N THR A 154 -22.32 12.97 -16.77
CA THR A 154 -23.31 13.93 -16.30
C THR A 154 -24.38 13.25 -15.41
N LYS A 155 -24.84 12.05 -15.78
CA LYS A 155 -25.77 11.25 -14.96
C LYS A 155 -25.17 10.83 -13.63
N ASP A 156 -23.92 10.34 -13.61
CA ASP A 156 -23.22 9.95 -12.38
C ASP A 156 -23.05 11.15 -11.42
N ASN A 157 -22.95 12.36 -11.96
CA ASN A 157 -22.85 13.61 -11.23
C ASN A 157 -24.20 14.34 -11.06
N ASN A 158 -25.31 13.59 -11.10
CA ASN A 158 -26.68 14.07 -10.84
C ASN A 158 -27.08 15.31 -11.69
N GLY A 159 -26.73 15.29 -12.96
CA GLY A 159 -27.05 16.37 -13.91
C GLY A 159 -26.03 17.50 -13.98
N VAL A 160 -24.96 17.46 -13.19
CA VAL A 160 -23.85 18.42 -13.29
C VAL A 160 -23.00 18.06 -14.51
N GLN A 161 -23.09 18.88 -15.55
CA GLN A 161 -22.30 18.72 -16.76
C GLN A 161 -20.89 19.24 -16.54
N LEU A 162 -19.89 18.43 -16.86
CA LEU A 162 -18.49 18.83 -16.86
C LEU A 162 -18.10 19.55 -18.15
N PRO A 163 -17.00 20.29 -18.17
CA PRO A 163 -16.51 20.94 -19.38
C PRO A 163 -16.13 19.93 -20.46
N SER A 164 -16.28 20.34 -21.74
CA SER A 164 -15.88 19.51 -22.88
C SER A 164 -14.37 19.47 -23.01
N ILE A 165 -13.77 18.48 -22.38
CA ILE A 165 -12.33 18.22 -22.35
C ILE A 165 -12.11 16.74 -22.71
N PRO A 166 -11.20 16.41 -23.66
CA PRO A 166 -10.87 15.02 -23.96
C PRO A 166 -10.37 14.27 -22.71
N ILE A 167 -10.80 13.03 -22.54
CA ILE A 167 -10.30 12.16 -21.47
C ILE A 167 -9.02 11.50 -21.93
N VAL A 168 -8.00 11.53 -21.07
CA VAL A 168 -6.72 10.85 -21.24
C VAL A 168 -6.57 9.79 -20.15
N PRO A 169 -6.91 8.52 -20.41
CA PRO A 169 -6.69 7.46 -19.44
C PRO A 169 -5.19 7.19 -19.26
N VAL A 170 -4.75 7.16 -18.01
CA VAL A 170 -3.37 6.84 -17.62
C VAL A 170 -3.33 5.43 -17.05
N VAL A 171 -2.60 4.54 -17.71
CA VAL A 171 -2.49 3.13 -17.36
C VAL A 171 -1.07 2.80 -16.93
N GLN A 172 -0.89 1.71 -16.17
CA GLN A 172 0.44 1.25 -15.78
C GLN A 172 1.08 0.45 -16.92
N SER A 173 2.38 0.61 -17.10
CA SER A 173 3.13 0.02 -18.23
C SER A 173 3.75 -1.33 -17.91
N GLU A 174 3.91 -1.63 -16.64
CA GLU A 174 4.46 -2.88 -16.10
C GLU A 174 3.35 -3.88 -15.74
N GLY A 175 3.72 -5.11 -15.42
CA GLY A 175 2.84 -6.09 -14.81
C GLY A 175 2.53 -5.70 -13.38
N SER A 176 1.31 -5.23 -13.13
CA SER A 176 0.91 -4.54 -11.91
C SER A 176 -0.32 -5.17 -11.28
N GLY A 177 -0.28 -5.39 -9.97
CA GLY A 177 -1.43 -5.83 -9.19
C GLY A 177 -2.60 -4.84 -9.23
N ALA A 178 -2.32 -3.52 -9.31
CA ALA A 178 -3.37 -2.52 -9.51
C ALA A 178 -4.11 -2.72 -10.84
N THR A 179 -3.37 -3.06 -11.91
CA THR A 179 -3.97 -3.40 -13.20
C THR A 179 -4.76 -4.70 -13.11
N GLN A 180 -4.22 -5.73 -12.47
CA GLN A 180 -4.91 -7.01 -12.27
C GLN A 180 -6.25 -6.80 -11.56
N GLN A 181 -6.28 -6.07 -10.45
CA GLN A 181 -7.49 -5.81 -9.69
C GLN A 181 -8.52 -4.98 -10.45
N LEU A 182 -8.07 -3.93 -11.17
CA LEU A 182 -8.95 -3.12 -12.01
C LEU A 182 -9.58 -3.95 -13.12
N THR A 183 -8.77 -4.78 -13.79
CA THR A 183 -9.23 -5.60 -14.91
C THR A 183 -10.06 -6.79 -14.43
N ASP A 184 -9.82 -7.31 -13.22
CA ASP A 184 -10.70 -8.31 -12.58
C ASP A 184 -12.08 -7.73 -12.28
N TYR A 185 -12.12 -6.52 -11.73
CA TYR A 185 -13.38 -5.79 -11.54
C TYR A 185 -14.12 -5.58 -12.87
N PHE A 186 -13.42 -5.17 -13.94
CA PHE A 186 -14.05 -5.00 -15.24
C PHE A 186 -14.49 -6.32 -15.88
N ALA A 187 -13.69 -7.37 -15.76
CA ALA A 187 -14.02 -8.68 -16.29
C ALA A 187 -15.22 -9.32 -15.59
N THR A 188 -15.34 -9.09 -14.28
CA THR A 188 -16.41 -9.63 -13.43
C THR A 188 -17.72 -8.84 -13.58
N GLU A 189 -17.67 -7.53 -13.38
CA GLU A 189 -18.87 -6.68 -13.32
C GLU A 189 -19.33 -6.17 -14.70
N PHE A 190 -18.39 -5.97 -15.64
CA PHE A 190 -18.66 -5.37 -16.95
C PHE A 190 -18.09 -6.19 -18.12
N PRO A 191 -18.34 -7.51 -18.18
CA PRO A 191 -17.73 -8.38 -19.19
C PRO A 191 -18.11 -8.01 -20.63
N SER A 192 -19.27 -7.40 -20.86
CA SER A 192 -19.71 -6.90 -22.15
C SER A 192 -18.92 -5.69 -22.66
N ILE A 193 -18.27 -4.96 -21.77
CA ILE A 193 -17.37 -3.83 -22.06
C ILE A 193 -15.93 -4.32 -22.16
N TRP A 194 -15.49 -5.13 -21.19
CA TRP A 194 -14.09 -5.56 -21.07
C TRP A 194 -13.65 -6.52 -22.15
N ARG A 195 -14.42 -7.60 -22.41
CA ARG A 195 -14.02 -8.64 -23.36
C ARG A 195 -13.77 -8.16 -24.79
N PRO A 196 -14.63 -7.29 -25.39
CA PRO A 196 -14.37 -6.77 -26.73
C PRO A 196 -13.12 -5.89 -26.81
N PHE A 197 -12.76 -5.21 -25.72
CA PHE A 197 -11.60 -4.35 -25.66
C PHE A 197 -10.31 -5.15 -25.42
N SER A 198 -10.29 -6.02 -24.43
CA SER A 198 -9.09 -6.78 -24.03
C SER A 198 -8.80 -7.97 -24.94
N GLY A 199 -9.80 -8.49 -25.63
CA GLY A 199 -9.71 -9.75 -26.38
C GLY A 199 -9.71 -11.00 -25.52
N GLN A 200 -9.88 -10.88 -24.19
CA GLN A 200 -9.85 -12.00 -23.24
C GLN A 200 -10.99 -11.90 -22.22
N ALA A 201 -11.35 -13.05 -21.62
CA ALA A 201 -12.47 -13.11 -20.69
C ALA A 201 -12.11 -12.71 -19.26
N GLY A 202 -10.87 -12.96 -18.85
CA GLY A 202 -10.37 -12.74 -17.50
C GLY A 202 -9.60 -11.44 -17.32
N PRO A 203 -9.04 -11.22 -16.13
CA PRO A 203 -8.16 -10.10 -15.83
C PRO A 203 -6.79 -10.24 -16.48
N THR A 204 -5.98 -9.20 -16.36
CA THR A 204 -4.57 -9.18 -16.75
C THR A 204 -3.80 -8.17 -15.91
N GLU A 205 -2.54 -8.46 -15.60
CA GLU A 205 -1.62 -7.53 -14.96
C GLU A 205 -1.07 -6.47 -15.93
N TYR A 206 -1.14 -6.74 -17.23
CA TYR A 206 -0.66 -5.84 -18.29
C TYR A 206 -1.84 -5.22 -19.00
N PHE A 207 -2.05 -3.92 -18.80
CA PHE A 207 -3.19 -3.24 -19.40
C PHE A 207 -3.09 -3.28 -20.93
N PRO A 208 -4.12 -3.75 -21.67
CA PRO A 208 -4.09 -3.84 -23.15
C PRO A 208 -4.30 -2.46 -23.77
N ARG A 209 -3.28 -1.61 -23.66
CA ARG A 209 -3.29 -0.20 -24.06
C ARG A 209 -3.69 -0.02 -25.51
N GLN A 210 -4.62 0.90 -25.76
CA GLN A 210 -5.10 1.26 -27.09
C GLN A 210 -5.36 2.78 -27.22
N GLY A 211 -5.26 3.31 -28.43
CA GLY A 211 -5.57 4.72 -28.71
C GLY A 211 -4.67 5.70 -27.95
N ASP A 212 -5.28 6.75 -27.41
CA ASP A 212 -4.58 7.87 -26.75
C ASP A 212 -4.24 7.63 -25.28
N GLN A 213 -4.38 6.40 -24.80
CA GLN A 213 -4.01 6.04 -23.42
C GLN A 213 -2.51 6.25 -23.19
N ILE A 214 -2.18 6.86 -22.05
CA ILE A 214 -0.80 7.11 -21.64
C ILE A 214 -0.34 6.01 -20.69
N ALA A 215 0.76 5.35 -21.03
CA ALA A 215 1.39 4.38 -20.13
C ALA A 215 2.45 5.05 -19.25
N GLN A 216 2.40 4.80 -17.95
CA GLN A 216 3.36 5.29 -16.97
C GLN A 216 3.86 4.13 -16.10
N ASN A 217 5.13 4.17 -15.73
CA ASN A 217 5.72 3.13 -14.89
C ASN A 217 5.34 3.35 -13.42
N GLY A 218 4.67 2.37 -12.84
CA GLY A 218 4.28 2.31 -11.44
C GLY A 218 3.29 3.39 -11.01
N SER A 219 2.82 3.26 -9.78
CA SER A 219 1.90 4.23 -9.17
C SER A 219 2.51 5.63 -9.07
N THR A 220 3.82 5.73 -8.81
CA THR A 220 4.55 7.01 -8.78
C THR A 220 4.55 7.70 -10.14
N GLY A 221 4.85 6.97 -11.21
CA GLY A 221 4.86 7.52 -12.57
C GLY A 221 3.48 7.99 -13.00
N ALA A 222 2.44 7.18 -12.74
CA ALA A 222 1.05 7.52 -13.03
C ALA A 222 0.61 8.78 -12.28
N MET A 223 0.87 8.86 -10.97
CA MET A 223 0.50 10.04 -10.17
C MET A 223 1.24 11.31 -10.59
N ASN A 224 2.54 11.21 -10.85
CA ASN A 224 3.36 12.34 -11.31
C ASN A 224 2.87 12.87 -12.67
N TYR A 225 2.48 11.98 -13.59
CA TYR A 225 1.88 12.41 -14.86
C TYR A 225 0.57 13.17 -14.62
N ILE A 226 -0.37 12.57 -13.86
CA ILE A 226 -1.69 13.17 -13.58
C ILE A 226 -1.56 14.53 -12.90
N ALA A 227 -0.61 14.70 -11.98
CA ALA A 227 -0.36 15.95 -11.28
C ALA A 227 0.37 17.01 -12.14
N SER A 228 0.90 16.62 -13.30
CA SER A 228 1.65 17.54 -14.16
C SER A 228 0.75 18.61 -14.80
N SER A 229 1.32 19.76 -15.14
CA SER A 229 0.57 20.87 -15.79
C SER A 229 0.04 20.52 -17.18
N ALA A 230 0.60 19.50 -17.83
CA ALA A 230 0.25 19.07 -19.18
C ALA A 230 -0.89 18.01 -19.21
N ALA A 231 -1.32 17.51 -18.05
CA ALA A 231 -2.22 16.36 -17.96
C ALA A 231 -3.71 16.73 -17.81
N ASN A 232 -4.12 17.93 -18.24
CA ASN A 232 -5.53 18.29 -18.15
C ASN A 232 -6.42 17.31 -18.97
N GLY A 233 -7.45 16.80 -18.33
CA GLY A 233 -8.32 15.73 -18.85
C GLY A 233 -7.90 14.32 -18.44
N SER A 234 -6.77 14.15 -17.74
CA SER A 234 -6.31 12.81 -17.35
C SER A 234 -7.08 12.20 -16.18
N ILE A 235 -7.14 10.88 -16.18
CA ILE A 235 -7.59 10.02 -15.08
C ILE A 235 -6.74 8.75 -15.09
N GLY A 236 -6.27 8.30 -13.92
CA GLY A 236 -5.52 7.05 -13.79
C GLY A 236 -6.01 6.22 -12.63
N TYR A 237 -5.29 5.15 -12.33
CA TYR A 237 -5.55 4.29 -11.18
C TYR A 237 -4.24 4.02 -10.42
N VAL A 238 -4.27 4.29 -9.13
CA VAL A 238 -3.15 4.08 -8.19
C VAL A 238 -3.71 3.76 -6.80
N GLU A 239 -2.88 3.26 -5.92
CA GLU A 239 -3.27 3.12 -4.52
C GLU A 239 -3.52 4.51 -3.90
N TYR A 240 -4.44 4.58 -2.94
CA TYR A 240 -4.98 5.83 -2.41
C TYR A 240 -3.94 6.72 -1.69
N SER A 241 -2.89 6.14 -1.14
CA SER A 241 -1.81 6.91 -0.49
C SER A 241 -1.11 7.90 -1.42
N TYR A 242 -1.06 7.60 -2.71
CA TYR A 242 -0.40 8.47 -3.70
C TYR A 242 -1.10 9.80 -3.89
N PRO A 243 -2.40 9.87 -4.27
CA PRO A 243 -3.08 11.15 -4.35
C PRO A 243 -3.24 11.80 -2.97
N LEU A 244 -3.39 11.02 -1.90
CA LEU A 244 -3.49 11.53 -0.54
C LEU A 244 -2.24 12.31 -0.12
N SER A 245 -1.05 11.77 -0.39
CA SER A 245 0.23 12.38 0.00
C SER A 245 0.49 13.74 -0.67
N VAL A 246 -0.07 13.95 -1.86
CA VAL A 246 0.09 15.20 -2.63
C VAL A 246 -1.18 16.07 -2.62
N GLY A 247 -2.20 15.67 -1.86
CA GLY A 247 -3.46 16.39 -1.76
C GLY A 247 -4.21 16.52 -3.09
N TYR A 248 -4.24 15.46 -3.90
CA TYR A 248 -4.82 15.47 -5.24
C TYR A 248 -6.25 14.88 -5.25
N PRO A 249 -7.18 15.41 -6.08
CA PRO A 249 -8.56 14.94 -6.10
C PRO A 249 -8.66 13.51 -6.65
N VAL A 250 -9.57 12.75 -6.06
CA VAL A 250 -9.89 11.35 -6.39
C VAL A 250 -11.37 11.24 -6.69
N ALA A 251 -11.74 10.53 -7.76
CA ALA A 251 -13.13 10.26 -8.07
C ALA A 251 -13.73 9.30 -7.04
N LYS A 252 -14.93 9.62 -6.55
CA LYS A 252 -15.73 8.68 -5.75
C LYS A 252 -16.31 7.62 -6.66
N VAL A 253 -16.28 6.36 -6.24
CA VAL A 253 -16.80 5.23 -7.01
C VAL A 253 -18.14 4.77 -6.46
N LEU A 254 -19.13 4.57 -7.35
CA LEU A 254 -20.43 4.03 -6.99
C LEU A 254 -20.31 2.56 -6.57
N ASN A 255 -20.79 2.23 -5.39
CA ASN A 255 -20.87 0.87 -4.89
C ASN A 255 -22.26 0.24 -5.11
N SER A 256 -22.41 -1.04 -4.84
CA SER A 256 -23.68 -1.78 -4.96
C SER A 256 -24.72 -1.35 -3.92
N GLY A 257 -24.32 -0.71 -2.82
CA GLY A 257 -25.20 -0.08 -1.84
C GLY A 257 -25.81 1.25 -2.30
N GLY A 258 -25.46 1.73 -3.51
CA GLY A 258 -26.02 2.94 -4.10
C GLY A 258 -25.37 4.24 -3.62
N TYR A 259 -24.13 4.18 -3.13
CA TYR A 259 -23.37 5.34 -2.68
C TYR A 259 -22.04 5.47 -3.40
N TYR A 260 -21.61 6.71 -3.61
CA TYR A 260 -20.28 7.04 -4.12
C TYR A 260 -19.32 7.17 -2.96
N THR A 261 -18.30 6.30 -2.90
CA THR A 261 -17.37 6.19 -1.78
C THR A 261 -15.92 6.45 -2.20
N LEU A 262 -15.07 6.78 -1.23
CA LEU A 262 -13.61 6.86 -1.36
C LEU A 262 -12.96 5.66 -0.67
N PRO A 263 -11.73 5.27 -1.05
CA PRO A 263 -11.02 4.14 -0.44
C PRO A 263 -10.38 4.50 0.91
N THR A 264 -11.19 5.01 1.84
CA THR A 264 -10.72 5.26 3.20
C THR A 264 -10.45 3.95 3.92
N GLN A 265 -9.60 3.96 4.95
CA GLN A 265 -9.34 2.76 5.76
C GLN A 265 -10.61 2.06 6.24
N TYR A 266 -11.66 2.83 6.55
CA TYR A 266 -12.94 2.30 7.00
C TYR A 266 -13.73 1.62 5.87
N ASN A 267 -13.80 2.28 4.72
CA ASN A 267 -14.55 1.77 3.57
C ASN A 267 -13.87 0.55 2.94
N VAL A 268 -12.54 0.49 3.01
CA VAL A 268 -11.75 -0.68 2.64
C VAL A 268 -11.97 -1.82 3.63
N ALA A 269 -11.93 -1.54 4.94
CA ALA A 269 -12.16 -2.56 5.96
C ALA A 269 -13.56 -3.19 5.85
N ILE A 270 -14.62 -2.38 5.62
CA ILE A 270 -15.99 -2.86 5.36
C ILE A 270 -16.00 -3.77 4.12
N ALA A 271 -15.45 -3.30 3.01
CA ALA A 271 -15.44 -4.05 1.75
C ALA A 271 -14.79 -5.42 1.89
N LEU A 272 -13.66 -5.48 2.58
CA LEU A 272 -12.86 -6.69 2.70
C LEU A 272 -13.40 -7.72 3.72
N GLU A 273 -14.47 -7.39 4.46
CA GLU A 273 -15.25 -8.43 5.17
C GLU A 273 -15.89 -9.43 4.19
N GLN A 274 -16.09 -9.03 2.92
CA GLN A 274 -16.63 -9.90 1.87
C GLN A 274 -15.54 -10.63 1.07
N ALA A 275 -14.26 -10.33 1.29
CA ALA A 275 -13.17 -11.02 0.60
C ALA A 275 -13.13 -12.50 1.03
N GLN A 276 -13.03 -13.39 0.06
CA GLN A 276 -12.85 -14.81 0.31
C GLN A 276 -11.36 -15.13 0.33
N ILE A 277 -10.88 -15.65 1.45
CA ILE A 277 -9.48 -16.03 1.62
C ILE A 277 -9.33 -17.53 1.43
N ASN A 278 -8.35 -17.94 0.64
CA ASN A 278 -8.04 -19.37 0.47
C ASN A 278 -7.40 -19.92 1.75
N MET A 279 -8.17 -20.67 2.52
CA MET A 279 -7.77 -21.25 3.80
C MET A 279 -7.25 -22.69 3.69
N ASP A 280 -7.00 -23.21 2.49
CA ASP A 280 -6.38 -24.53 2.28
C ASP A 280 -4.84 -24.42 2.44
N PRO A 281 -4.25 -24.90 3.54
CA PRO A 281 -2.81 -24.76 3.78
C PRO A 281 -1.96 -25.64 2.85
N THR A 282 -2.57 -26.53 2.08
CA THR A 282 -1.89 -27.36 1.06
C THR A 282 -1.88 -26.70 -0.31
N SER A 283 -2.67 -25.64 -0.50
CA SER A 283 -2.73 -24.89 -1.74
C SER A 283 -1.48 -24.00 -1.90
N PRO A 284 -0.88 -23.93 -3.10
CA PRO A 284 0.16 -22.96 -3.39
C PRO A 284 -0.34 -21.49 -3.29
N ASN A 285 -1.67 -21.32 -3.32
CA ASN A 285 -2.34 -20.02 -3.20
C ASN A 285 -2.94 -19.81 -1.80
N TYR A 286 -2.42 -20.49 -0.77
CA TYR A 286 -2.87 -20.31 0.61
C TYR A 286 -2.79 -18.82 1.01
N LEU A 287 -3.84 -18.32 1.64
CA LEU A 287 -4.09 -16.94 2.05
C LEU A 287 -4.40 -15.93 0.92
N LEU A 288 -4.29 -16.30 -0.35
CA LEU A 288 -4.68 -15.38 -1.42
C LEU A 288 -6.20 -15.12 -1.43
N GLN A 289 -6.56 -13.93 -1.86
CA GLN A 289 -7.92 -13.40 -1.89
C GLN A 289 -8.68 -13.74 -3.19
N THR A 290 -10.02 -13.78 -3.09
CA THR A 290 -10.95 -13.67 -4.19
C THR A 290 -11.93 -12.53 -3.88
N LEU A 291 -12.08 -11.57 -4.79
CA LEU A 291 -12.75 -10.30 -4.54
C LEU A 291 -14.17 -10.18 -5.14
N THR A 292 -14.67 -11.21 -5.79
CA THR A 292 -15.98 -11.17 -6.49
C THR A 292 -17.12 -10.67 -5.59
N ASN A 293 -17.15 -11.10 -4.31
CA ASN A 293 -18.20 -10.67 -3.38
C ASN A 293 -17.99 -9.22 -2.90
N VAL A 294 -16.75 -8.71 -2.93
CA VAL A 294 -16.45 -7.31 -2.59
C VAL A 294 -17.08 -6.37 -3.60
N TYR A 295 -17.04 -6.72 -4.88
CA TYR A 295 -17.58 -5.88 -5.96
C TYR A 295 -19.10 -5.69 -5.86
N SER A 296 -19.81 -6.68 -5.36
CA SER A 296 -21.27 -6.71 -5.24
C SER A 296 -21.81 -6.48 -3.81
N ASP A 297 -20.96 -6.12 -2.86
CA ASP A 297 -21.36 -5.89 -1.48
C ASP A 297 -22.39 -4.74 -1.36
N PRO A 298 -23.59 -5.00 -0.77
CA PRO A 298 -24.65 -4.01 -0.65
C PRO A 298 -24.45 -3.00 0.49
N ASP A 299 -23.41 -3.13 1.32
CA ASP A 299 -23.15 -2.14 2.38
C ASP A 299 -22.85 -0.77 1.75
N PRO A 300 -23.59 0.30 2.12
CA PRO A 300 -23.39 1.63 1.54
C PRO A 300 -21.99 2.22 1.80
N ARG A 301 -21.25 1.67 2.74
CA ARG A 301 -19.88 2.11 3.10
C ARG A 301 -18.79 1.46 2.27
N THR A 302 -19.08 0.38 1.57
CA THR A 302 -18.10 -0.38 0.78
C THR A 302 -17.41 0.48 -0.27
N TYR A 303 -16.06 0.32 -0.37
CA TYR A 303 -15.32 0.76 -1.55
C TYR A 303 -15.03 -0.45 -2.46
N PRO A 304 -15.56 -0.48 -3.69
CA PRO A 304 -15.59 -1.73 -4.47
C PRO A 304 -14.21 -2.21 -4.95
N LEU A 305 -13.23 -1.32 -5.14
CA LEU A 305 -11.88 -1.71 -5.57
C LEU A 305 -10.91 -1.80 -4.37
N SER A 306 -11.33 -2.53 -3.37
CA SER A 306 -10.53 -2.85 -2.17
C SER A 306 -9.85 -4.21 -2.29
N SER A 307 -8.63 -4.32 -1.77
CA SER A 307 -7.83 -5.54 -1.85
C SER A 307 -6.78 -5.64 -0.75
N TYR A 308 -6.28 -6.85 -0.53
CA TYR A 308 -5.07 -7.11 0.24
C TYR A 308 -3.84 -7.14 -0.67
N VAL A 309 -2.68 -6.91 -0.07
CA VAL A 309 -1.36 -7.11 -0.67
C VAL A 309 -0.54 -8.02 0.22
N TYR A 310 0.37 -8.78 -0.39
CA TYR A 310 1.10 -9.87 0.24
C TYR A 310 2.60 -9.67 0.10
N MET A 311 3.37 -10.09 1.11
CA MET A 311 4.76 -10.45 0.91
C MET A 311 4.88 -11.90 0.46
N ILE A 312 5.94 -12.21 -0.27
CA ILE A 312 6.40 -13.54 -0.60
C ILE A 312 7.69 -13.77 0.16
N GLU A 313 7.68 -14.73 1.08
CA GLU A 313 8.84 -15.11 1.89
C GLU A 313 9.47 -16.43 1.42
N PRO A 314 10.79 -16.62 1.57
CA PRO A 314 11.47 -17.86 1.22
C PRO A 314 11.36 -18.90 2.34
N THR A 315 10.58 -19.97 2.12
CA THR A 315 10.37 -21.03 3.10
C THR A 315 11.31 -22.22 2.95
N GLY A 316 12.25 -22.19 2.00
CA GLY A 316 13.28 -23.23 1.84
C GLY A 316 14.46 -23.01 2.78
N GLY A 317 15.00 -24.09 3.34
CA GLY A 317 16.18 -24.01 4.22
C GLY A 317 16.66 -25.35 4.76
N PRO A 318 17.78 -25.36 5.50
CA PRO A 318 18.41 -26.56 6.02
C PRO A 318 17.52 -27.37 6.96
N GLY A 319 16.64 -26.70 7.72
CA GLY A 319 15.68 -27.35 8.62
C GLY A 319 14.64 -28.23 7.92
N LEU A 320 14.36 -27.95 6.64
CA LEU A 320 13.42 -28.72 5.80
C LEU A 320 14.11 -29.60 4.75
N GLY A 321 15.44 -29.72 4.80
CA GLY A 321 16.23 -30.49 3.83
C GLY A 321 16.22 -29.89 2.42
N THR A 322 15.75 -28.66 2.25
CA THR A 322 15.82 -27.88 1.02
C THR A 322 16.96 -26.88 1.12
N ASN A 323 17.65 -26.63 0.02
CA ASN A 323 18.78 -25.70 0.03
C ASN A 323 18.46 -24.46 -0.78
N ASP A 324 18.09 -23.38 -0.09
CA ASP A 324 18.12 -22.03 -0.66
C ASP A 324 19.39 -21.32 -0.16
N SER A 325 20.48 -21.47 -0.91
CA SER A 325 21.77 -20.91 -0.55
C SER A 325 21.84 -19.37 -0.69
N SER A 326 20.83 -18.74 -1.31
CA SER A 326 20.73 -17.29 -1.36
C SER A 326 20.30 -16.70 -0.01
N GLU A 327 19.60 -17.52 0.81
CA GLU A 327 19.11 -17.10 2.12
C GLU A 327 20.00 -17.64 3.24
N THR A 328 20.70 -16.76 3.90
CA THR A 328 21.46 -17.06 5.12
C THR A 328 20.54 -16.94 6.34
N SER A 329 20.95 -17.51 7.47
CA SER A 329 20.23 -17.37 8.75
C SER A 329 20.00 -15.92 9.13
N GLY A 330 21.00 -15.03 8.92
CA GLY A 330 20.88 -13.61 9.21
C GLY A 330 19.87 -12.90 8.30
N LYS A 331 19.76 -13.29 7.03
CA LYS A 331 18.73 -12.75 6.13
C LYS A 331 17.34 -13.22 6.55
N ARG A 332 17.17 -14.51 6.87
CA ARG A 332 15.89 -15.03 7.36
C ARG A 332 15.44 -14.34 8.66
N GLN A 333 16.40 -14.04 9.56
CA GLN A 333 16.10 -13.26 10.76
C GLN A 333 15.59 -11.86 10.39
N SER A 334 16.29 -11.15 9.49
CA SER A 334 15.85 -9.82 9.04
C SER A 334 14.49 -9.84 8.37
N ILE A 335 14.17 -10.88 7.56
CA ILE A 335 12.85 -11.05 6.96
C ILE A 335 11.81 -11.22 8.06
N ALA A 336 12.03 -12.13 9.02
CA ALA A 336 11.11 -12.37 10.12
C ALA A 336 10.85 -11.11 10.96
N ASP A 337 11.89 -10.35 11.28
CA ASP A 337 11.78 -9.10 12.04
C ASP A 337 11.01 -8.02 11.27
N PHE A 338 11.28 -7.89 9.97
CA PHE A 338 10.59 -6.93 9.11
C PHE A 338 9.12 -7.28 8.89
N GLU A 339 8.83 -8.55 8.61
CA GLU A 339 7.47 -9.03 8.41
C GLU A 339 6.65 -8.92 9.70
N TYR A 340 7.23 -9.30 10.84
CA TYR A 340 6.55 -9.15 12.12
C TYR A 340 6.25 -7.68 12.43
N TYR A 341 7.20 -6.76 12.20
CA TYR A 341 6.94 -5.34 12.34
C TYR A 341 5.77 -4.89 11.45
N SER A 342 5.78 -5.32 10.20
CA SER A 342 4.78 -4.95 9.20
C SER A 342 3.37 -5.37 9.58
N ILE A 343 3.18 -6.58 10.12
CA ILE A 343 1.86 -7.09 10.50
C ILE A 343 1.43 -6.70 11.92
N CYS A 344 2.32 -6.15 12.73
CA CYS A 344 2.08 -5.80 14.13
C CYS A 344 2.07 -4.27 14.30
N GLN A 345 3.19 -3.70 14.73
CA GLN A 345 3.27 -2.28 15.06
C GLN A 345 3.07 -1.39 13.83
N GLY A 346 3.55 -1.82 12.67
CA GLY A 346 3.41 -1.10 11.39
C GLY A 346 1.96 -0.85 10.98
N GLN A 347 1.02 -1.71 11.40
CA GLN A 347 -0.41 -1.54 11.10
C GLN A 347 -1.00 -0.26 11.70
N SER A 348 -0.47 0.20 12.83
CA SER A 348 -0.96 1.42 13.49
C SER A 348 -0.70 2.71 12.70
N GLN A 349 0.20 2.67 11.72
CA GLN A 349 0.65 3.85 10.98
C GLN A 349 0.00 3.97 9.60
N ILE A 350 -0.31 2.84 8.96
CA ILE A 350 -0.70 2.84 7.54
C ILE A 350 -2.09 3.44 7.28
N GLY A 351 -3.00 3.43 8.28
CA GLY A 351 -4.30 4.07 8.15
C GLY A 351 -4.20 5.57 7.85
N GLY A 352 -3.24 6.26 8.48
CA GLY A 352 -2.99 7.68 8.28
C GLY A 352 -2.44 8.06 6.91
N ILE A 353 -1.78 7.13 6.22
CA ILE A 353 -1.20 7.36 4.89
C ILE A 353 -2.07 6.84 3.73
N GLY A 354 -3.22 6.23 3.99
CA GLY A 354 -4.20 5.88 2.96
C GLY A 354 -4.49 4.39 2.79
N TYR A 355 -3.81 3.52 3.52
CA TYR A 355 -4.11 2.08 3.55
C TYR A 355 -5.14 1.74 4.61
N SER A 356 -5.52 0.49 4.70
CA SER A 356 -6.34 -0.07 5.78
C SER A 356 -5.55 -1.15 6.52
N PRO A 357 -5.49 -1.09 7.85
CA PRO A 357 -4.86 -2.16 8.64
C PRO A 357 -5.56 -3.50 8.45
N LEU A 358 -4.77 -4.57 8.57
CA LEU A 358 -5.27 -5.94 8.48
C LEU A 358 -6.23 -6.28 9.63
N PRO A 359 -7.26 -7.10 9.42
CA PRO A 359 -8.01 -7.67 10.53
C PRO A 359 -7.17 -8.72 11.29
N VAL A 360 -7.44 -8.85 12.58
CA VAL A 360 -6.68 -9.71 13.50
C VAL A 360 -6.50 -11.15 13.03
N ASN A 361 -7.53 -11.75 12.44
CA ASN A 361 -7.45 -13.11 11.90
C ASN A 361 -6.42 -13.25 10.76
N LEU A 362 -6.23 -12.21 9.96
CA LEU A 362 -5.18 -12.20 8.94
C LEU A 362 -3.80 -11.91 9.53
N VAL A 363 -3.70 -11.10 10.58
CA VAL A 363 -2.46 -10.94 11.36
C VAL A 363 -2.02 -12.26 11.97
N GLU A 364 -2.95 -13.03 12.56
CA GLU A 364 -2.66 -14.38 13.08
C GLU A 364 -2.23 -15.35 11.99
N ALA A 365 -2.91 -15.34 10.84
CA ALA A 365 -2.56 -16.16 9.70
C ALA A 365 -1.18 -15.77 9.14
N ALA A 366 -0.89 -14.49 9.02
CA ALA A 366 0.40 -13.96 8.59
C ALA A 366 1.52 -14.40 9.54
N PHE A 367 1.32 -14.29 10.84
CA PHE A 367 2.32 -14.73 11.81
C PHE A 367 2.62 -16.24 11.69
N SER A 368 1.63 -17.05 11.34
CA SER A 368 1.85 -18.47 11.07
C SER A 368 2.74 -18.74 9.86
N GLN A 369 2.81 -17.79 8.91
CA GLN A 369 3.74 -17.88 7.79
C GLN A 369 5.16 -17.51 8.26
N ILE A 370 5.34 -16.45 9.03
CA ILE A 370 6.66 -16.07 9.61
C ILE A 370 7.29 -17.25 10.37
N GLN A 371 6.48 -18.06 11.04
CA GLN A 371 6.97 -19.27 11.72
C GLN A 371 7.62 -20.30 10.76
N LYS A 372 7.31 -20.26 9.46
CA LYS A 372 7.96 -21.12 8.46
C LYS A 372 9.42 -20.78 8.26
N LEU A 373 9.81 -19.52 8.46
CA LEU A 373 11.23 -19.11 8.43
C LEU A 373 12.03 -19.83 9.52
N GLN A 374 11.48 -19.96 10.73
CA GLN A 374 12.11 -20.74 11.80
C GLN A 374 12.10 -22.24 11.52
N GLN A 375 11.06 -22.78 10.87
CA GLN A 375 11.03 -24.18 10.43
C GLN A 375 12.08 -24.43 9.35
N ALA A 376 12.30 -23.48 8.44
CA ALA A 376 13.31 -23.51 7.42
C ALA A 376 14.74 -23.43 8.00
N ASP A 377 14.91 -22.63 9.05
CA ASP A 377 16.19 -22.42 9.72
C ASP A 377 15.97 -22.25 11.24
N PRO A 378 16.25 -23.30 12.05
CA PRO A 378 16.05 -23.25 13.51
C PRO A 378 16.87 -22.21 14.27
N SER A 379 17.83 -21.53 13.63
CA SER A 379 18.59 -20.43 14.22
C SER A 379 17.84 -19.08 14.16
N VAL A 380 16.70 -19.00 13.43
CA VAL A 380 15.82 -17.84 13.44
C VAL A 380 15.11 -17.76 14.79
N ASP A 381 15.30 -16.64 15.48
CA ASP A 381 14.75 -16.40 16.80
C ASP A 381 13.42 -15.65 16.72
N LEU A 382 12.33 -16.32 17.09
CA LEU A 382 10.98 -15.75 17.17
C LEU A 382 10.48 -15.61 18.62
N THR A 383 11.35 -15.82 19.63
CA THR A 383 10.94 -15.93 21.05
C THR A 383 10.31 -14.67 21.60
N ASN A 384 10.68 -13.50 21.07
CA ASN A 384 10.14 -12.20 21.50
C ASN A 384 9.00 -11.70 20.59
N LEU A 385 8.60 -12.46 19.58
CA LEU A 385 7.54 -12.09 18.65
C LEU A 385 6.20 -12.64 19.16
N ASN A 386 5.32 -11.73 19.60
CA ASN A 386 4.03 -12.10 20.19
C ASN A 386 2.93 -11.19 19.67
N ILE A 387 2.06 -11.73 18.81
CA ILE A 387 0.92 -11.01 18.23
C ILE A 387 -0.10 -10.53 19.27
N GLN A 388 -0.16 -11.15 20.45
CA GLN A 388 -1.06 -10.70 21.52
C GLN A 388 -0.65 -9.35 22.11
N THR A 389 0.58 -8.92 21.87
CA THR A 389 1.10 -7.61 22.28
C THR A 389 1.13 -6.59 21.13
N CYS A 390 0.68 -6.97 19.94
CA CYS A 390 0.56 -6.07 18.81
C CYS A 390 -0.39 -4.90 19.15
N ASN A 391 0.08 -3.68 18.92
CA ASN A 391 -0.76 -2.49 18.96
C ASN A 391 -1.45 -2.29 17.60
N GLU A 392 -2.32 -3.22 17.26
CA GLU A 392 -2.96 -3.32 15.97
C GLU A 392 -4.35 -2.64 16.04
N PRO A 393 -4.67 -1.67 15.16
CA PRO A 393 -5.85 -0.80 15.31
C PRO A 393 -7.19 -1.49 15.00
N THR A 394 -7.17 -2.69 14.43
CA THR A 394 -8.41 -3.47 14.17
C THR A 394 -8.80 -4.37 15.33
N PHE A 395 -7.96 -4.49 16.34
CA PHE A 395 -8.12 -5.45 17.43
C PHE A 395 -9.21 -5.04 18.41
N VAL A 396 -10.13 -5.97 18.70
CA VAL A 396 -11.11 -5.84 19.79
C VAL A 396 -10.80 -6.88 20.85
N PRO A 397 -10.37 -6.51 22.06
CA PRO A 397 -10.04 -7.47 23.12
C PRO A 397 -11.17 -8.46 23.39
N GLY A 398 -10.85 -9.76 23.31
CA GLY A 398 -11.81 -10.84 23.53
C GLY A 398 -12.76 -11.12 22.34
N GLN A 399 -12.60 -10.44 21.22
CA GLN A 399 -13.41 -10.62 20.00
C GLN A 399 -12.52 -10.68 18.73
N PRO A 400 -11.72 -11.73 18.55
CA PRO A 400 -10.75 -11.82 17.45
C PRO A 400 -11.39 -11.87 16.05
N SER A 401 -12.68 -12.16 15.94
CA SER A 401 -13.43 -12.17 14.69
C SER A 401 -14.04 -10.81 14.32
N VAL A 402 -13.87 -9.79 15.16
CA VAL A 402 -14.46 -8.46 14.94
C VAL A 402 -13.36 -7.49 14.56
N ASN A 403 -13.49 -6.88 13.39
CA ASN A 403 -12.62 -5.78 13.00
C ASN A 403 -13.15 -4.46 13.59
N TYR A 404 -12.39 -3.83 14.47
CA TYR A 404 -12.79 -2.58 15.12
C TYR A 404 -13.13 -1.46 14.11
N LEU A 405 -12.39 -1.35 13.01
CA LEU A 405 -12.63 -0.32 12.01
C LEU A 405 -14.03 -0.42 11.40
N THR A 406 -14.55 -1.64 11.22
CA THR A 406 -15.91 -1.82 10.65
C THR A 406 -16.99 -1.38 11.63
N THR A 407 -16.73 -1.48 12.94
CA THR A 407 -17.69 -1.05 13.97
C THR A 407 -17.81 0.47 14.09
N ILE A 408 -16.73 1.20 13.76
CA ILE A 408 -16.69 2.67 13.84
C ILE A 408 -16.76 3.34 12.48
N ALA A 409 -16.84 2.57 11.39
CA ALA A 409 -16.92 3.07 10.03
C ALA A 409 -18.15 3.98 9.86
N PRO A 410 -17.95 5.26 9.45
CA PRO A 410 -19.04 6.20 9.31
C PRO A 410 -19.94 5.84 8.12
N GLN A 411 -21.23 6.17 8.23
CA GLN A 411 -22.14 6.10 7.09
C GLN A 411 -21.77 7.17 6.05
N PRO A 412 -21.87 6.87 4.74
CA PRO A 412 -21.63 7.86 3.71
C PRO A 412 -22.65 9.00 3.79
N PRO A 413 -22.26 10.24 3.45
CA PRO A 413 -23.17 11.37 3.45
C PRO A 413 -24.34 11.16 2.48
N ALA A 414 -25.53 11.64 2.83
CA ALA A 414 -26.72 11.52 1.97
C ALA A 414 -26.51 12.16 0.58
N CYS A 415 -25.68 13.20 0.48
CA CYS A 415 -25.32 13.82 -0.81
C CYS A 415 -24.42 12.95 -1.70
N ASP A 416 -23.87 11.84 -1.20
CA ASP A 416 -23.14 10.85 -1.99
C ASP A 416 -24.01 9.67 -2.43
N GLN A 417 -25.30 9.68 -2.07
CA GLN A 417 -26.24 8.70 -2.60
C GLN A 417 -26.50 8.92 -4.09
N GLN A 418 -26.63 7.85 -4.85
CA GLN A 418 -26.99 7.91 -6.26
C GLN A 418 -28.33 8.68 -6.46
N GLY A 419 -28.39 9.60 -7.42
CA GLY A 419 -29.55 10.45 -7.66
C GLY A 419 -29.66 11.68 -6.77
N THR A 420 -28.67 11.92 -5.89
CA THR A 420 -28.54 13.14 -5.08
C THR A 420 -27.17 13.80 -5.31
N GLY A 421 -26.89 14.94 -4.72
CA GLY A 421 -25.60 15.62 -4.75
C GLY A 421 -25.10 16.03 -6.15
N PRO A 422 -23.78 16.09 -6.40
CA PRO A 422 -22.68 15.79 -5.46
C PRO A 422 -22.68 16.67 -4.22
N CYS A 423 -21.96 16.24 -3.16
CA CYS A 423 -21.80 17.07 -1.96
C CYS A 423 -21.24 18.45 -2.33
N ALA A 424 -21.73 19.51 -1.67
CA ALA A 424 -21.32 20.88 -2.00
C ALA A 424 -19.81 21.09 -1.87
N ALA A 425 -19.23 21.92 -2.74
CA ALA A 425 -17.86 22.40 -2.63
C ALA A 425 -17.66 23.16 -1.30
N GLY A 426 -16.68 22.81 -0.58
CA GLY A 426 -16.38 23.23 0.81
C GLY A 426 -15.70 22.12 1.55
N ILE A 427 -15.69 21.01 0.91
CA ILE A 427 -14.89 19.82 1.18
C ILE A 427 -13.51 20.12 0.61
N THR A 428 -12.52 20.01 1.45
CA THR A 428 -11.12 20.36 1.15
C THR A 428 -10.71 19.97 -0.28
N PRO A 429 -9.78 20.71 -0.90
CA PRO A 429 -9.33 20.47 -2.29
C PRO A 429 -8.92 19.04 -2.61
N ASN A 430 -8.71 18.21 -1.63
CA ASN A 430 -8.18 16.85 -1.71
C ASN A 430 -9.24 15.77 -1.87
N GLY A 431 -10.51 16.11 -2.02
CA GLY A 431 -11.57 15.09 -1.93
C GLY A 431 -11.67 14.41 -0.55
N LEU A 432 -10.83 14.82 0.40
CA LEU A 432 -10.71 14.25 1.74
C LEU A 432 -11.67 14.87 2.75
N GLY A 433 -12.34 15.93 2.36
CA GLY A 433 -12.98 16.85 3.29
C GLY A 433 -14.35 16.47 3.77
N SER A 434 -14.95 15.37 3.42
CA SER A 434 -16.31 15.13 3.85
C SER A 434 -16.49 14.02 4.85
N ASN A 435 -15.40 13.47 5.34
CA ASN A 435 -15.51 12.60 6.49
C ASN A 435 -15.05 13.37 7.73
N PRO A 436 -15.95 13.92 8.55
CA PRO A 436 -15.59 14.67 9.75
C PRO A 436 -14.79 13.84 10.76
N THR A 437 -14.70 12.53 10.54
CA THR A 437 -13.90 11.60 11.34
C THR A 437 -12.47 11.39 10.84
N GLN A 438 -12.11 11.86 9.64
CA GLN A 438 -10.72 11.77 9.17
C GLN A 438 -9.80 12.88 9.70
N SER A 439 -10.32 13.95 10.27
CA SER A 439 -9.50 14.98 10.96
C SER A 439 -9.03 14.55 12.35
N GLY A 440 -9.46 13.40 12.85
CA GLY A 440 -8.89 12.77 14.02
C GLY A 440 -7.64 12.00 13.59
N GLY A 441 -6.49 12.66 13.56
CA GLY A 441 -5.23 11.95 13.50
C GLY A 441 -5.23 10.82 14.51
N TYR A 442 -4.61 9.70 14.17
CA TYR A 442 -4.27 8.62 15.08
C TYR A 442 -3.40 9.20 16.23
N GLY A 443 -4.04 9.92 17.13
CA GLY A 443 -3.54 10.39 18.39
C GLY A 443 -4.37 9.81 19.53
N GLY A 444 -5.23 8.83 19.24
CA GLY A 444 -5.90 8.04 20.23
C GLY A 444 -4.90 7.07 20.86
N THR A 445 -4.14 7.54 21.82
CA THR A 445 -3.60 6.65 22.84
C THR A 445 -4.78 5.85 23.38
N HIS A 446 -4.91 4.58 22.99
CA HIS A 446 -5.63 3.63 23.80
C HIS A 446 -4.91 3.64 25.15
N ALA A 447 -5.49 4.35 26.12
CA ALA A 447 -5.02 4.28 27.49
C ALA A 447 -5.00 2.80 27.84
N ALA A 448 -3.82 2.25 28.06
CA ALA A 448 -3.66 0.95 28.64
C ALA A 448 -4.55 0.94 29.89
N ALA A 449 -5.51 0.01 29.92
CA ALA A 449 -6.33 -0.21 31.09
C ALA A 449 -5.40 -0.66 32.22
N SER A 450 -4.89 0.30 32.95
CA SER A 450 -4.23 0.04 34.23
C SER A 450 -5.30 -0.53 35.16
N SER A 451 -5.18 -1.81 35.45
CA SER A 451 -5.89 -2.50 36.50
C SER A 451 -5.64 -1.76 37.82
N SER A 452 -6.53 -0.84 38.20
CA SER A 452 -6.60 -0.34 39.56
C SER A 452 -7.54 -1.22 40.36
N THR A 453 -6.94 -1.99 41.25
CA THR A 453 -7.55 -2.69 42.37
C THR A 453 -8.57 -1.80 43.07
N ALA A 454 -9.79 -2.31 43.17
CA ALA A 454 -10.86 -1.74 43.97
C ALA A 454 -10.47 -1.62 45.44
N ALA A 455 -10.51 -0.42 45.96
CA ALA A 455 -10.62 -0.18 47.40
C ALA A 455 -12.04 0.31 47.66
N THR A 456 -12.77 -0.51 48.39
CA THR A 456 -14.07 -0.25 48.99
C THR A 456 -13.98 0.86 50.03
N GLY A 457 -14.88 1.85 49.93
CA GLY A 457 -15.06 2.86 50.99
C GLY A 457 -16.45 3.51 50.87
N SER A 458 -17.29 3.19 51.82
CA SER A 458 -18.69 3.58 52.01
C SER A 458 -18.93 5.04 52.37
N ALA A 459 -20.14 5.49 52.02
CA ALA A 459 -21.06 6.41 52.74
C ALA A 459 -20.77 7.92 52.67
N ALA A 460 -21.69 8.74 52.33
CA ALA A 460 -22.92 9.16 52.91
C ALA A 460 -23.48 10.42 52.24
N ALA A 461 -24.75 10.55 52.36
CA ALA A 461 -25.74 11.46 51.81
C ALA A 461 -25.68 12.93 52.28
N ALA A 462 -26.59 13.66 51.65
CA ALA A 462 -27.20 14.97 51.98
C ALA A 462 -26.57 16.19 51.27
N GLY A 463 -27.26 17.05 50.60
CA GLY A 463 -28.62 17.50 50.62
C GLY A 463 -28.71 18.94 50.13
N THR A 464 -29.66 19.18 49.26
CA THR A 464 -30.51 20.37 49.10
C THR A 464 -29.99 21.79 48.79
N LYS A 465 -30.72 22.33 47.81
CA LYS A 465 -31.34 23.68 47.63
C LYS A 465 -30.64 24.67 46.70
N ALA A 466 -31.22 24.89 45.54
CA ALA A 466 -32.07 26.01 45.08
C ALA A 466 -31.65 27.46 45.43
N GLY A 467 -31.51 28.28 44.39
CA GLY A 467 -31.42 29.71 44.50
C GLY A 467 -31.55 30.38 43.13
N THR A 468 -32.73 30.82 42.86
CA THR A 468 -33.18 31.71 41.79
C THR A 468 -32.67 33.14 41.92
N ALA A 469 -32.53 33.89 40.83
CA ALA A 469 -32.94 35.27 40.53
C ALA A 469 -32.03 35.86 39.44
N SER A 470 -32.47 36.23 38.23
CA SER A 470 -33.36 37.36 37.89
C SER A 470 -32.64 38.69 37.67
N GLY A 471 -32.85 39.26 36.51
CA GLY A 471 -32.86 40.69 36.23
C GLY A 471 -31.67 41.18 35.37
N THR A 472 -31.74 41.98 34.39
CA THR A 472 -32.70 42.78 33.63
C THR A 472 -31.95 43.47 32.51
N SER A 473 -32.48 43.50 31.34
CA SER A 473 -32.64 44.55 30.33
C SER A 473 -31.74 45.77 30.28
N GLY A 474 -31.28 46.09 29.06
CA GLY A 474 -30.79 47.40 28.69
C GLY A 474 -30.75 47.57 27.18
N THR A 475 -31.77 48.15 26.65
CA THR A 475 -31.98 48.60 25.28
C THR A 475 -31.13 49.83 24.96
N GLY A 476 -30.73 49.98 23.67
CA GLY A 476 -30.12 51.20 23.17
C GLY A 476 -30.00 51.19 21.66
N THR A 477 -30.92 51.80 21.02
CA THR A 477 -31.18 52.00 19.60
C THR A 477 -30.31 53.08 18.93
N ALA A 478 -30.33 52.97 17.57
CA ALA A 478 -30.25 54.03 16.54
C ALA A 478 -28.86 54.47 16.09
N ALA A 479 -28.59 54.53 14.85
CA ALA A 479 -29.09 54.89 13.59
C ALA A 479 -28.05 55.61 12.72
N ALA A 480 -28.00 55.21 11.47
CA ALA A 480 -27.89 55.96 10.23
C ALA A 480 -26.64 56.84 9.95
N SER A 481 -25.97 56.66 8.90
CA SER A 481 -26.08 57.12 7.54
C SER A 481 -24.74 57.45 6.86
N ALA A 482 -24.67 56.96 5.65
CA ALA A 482 -24.23 57.62 4.41
C ALA A 482 -22.75 58.02 4.19
N GLY A 483 -22.20 57.47 3.14
CA GLY A 483 -21.57 58.27 2.10
C GLY A 483 -20.06 58.07 1.89
N GLY A 484 -19.69 57.52 0.74
CA GLY A 484 -18.63 58.14 -0.01
C GLY A 484 -17.35 57.34 -0.32
N THR A 485 -17.30 56.90 -1.58
CA THR A 485 -16.12 56.91 -2.49
C THR A 485 -14.89 56.05 -2.21
N ALA A 486 -14.68 55.16 -3.13
CA ALA A 486 -13.46 54.67 -3.81
C ALA A 486 -12.08 54.94 -3.17
N GLY A 487 -11.35 53.88 -2.99
CA GLY A 487 -9.91 53.94 -2.76
C GLY A 487 -9.33 52.53 -2.66
N SER A 488 -8.70 52.07 -3.75
CA SER A 488 -7.91 50.84 -3.79
C SER A 488 -6.77 50.93 -2.79
N ALA A 489 -6.71 49.92 -1.89
CA ALA A 489 -5.48 49.60 -1.17
C ALA A 489 -5.43 48.08 -0.97
N ALA A 490 -4.41 47.51 -1.54
CA ALA A 490 -4.04 46.12 -1.33
C ALA A 490 -3.67 45.91 0.14
N ALA A 491 -4.47 45.15 0.87
CA ALA A 491 -4.12 44.67 2.20
C ALA A 491 -3.48 43.29 2.08
N ALA A 492 -2.18 43.25 2.31
CA ALA A 492 -1.43 42.04 2.55
C ALA A 492 -1.95 41.40 3.84
N VAL A 493 -2.61 40.26 3.71
CA VAL A 493 -2.90 39.39 4.87
C VAL A 493 -1.65 38.54 5.11
N ALA A 494 -0.96 38.86 6.21
CA ALA A 494 0.10 38.02 6.75
C ALA A 494 -0.52 36.71 7.22
N ALA A 495 -0.30 35.65 6.46
CA ALA A 495 -0.55 34.28 6.91
C ALA A 495 0.54 33.92 7.91
N ALA A 496 0.14 33.58 9.14
CA ALA A 496 1.00 32.95 10.11
C ALA A 496 1.48 31.61 9.50
N ALA A 497 2.78 31.55 9.22
CA ALA A 497 3.43 30.34 8.76
C ALA A 497 3.49 29.36 9.93
N ASP A 498 2.69 28.30 9.82
CA ASP A 498 2.87 27.11 10.63
C ASP A 498 4.12 26.39 10.12
N ASN A 499 5.20 26.44 10.94
CA ASN A 499 6.50 25.86 10.64
C ASN A 499 6.42 24.33 10.73
N LYS A 500 5.89 23.69 9.70
CA LYS A 500 6.13 22.28 9.44
C LYS A 500 7.15 22.22 8.30
N PRO A 501 8.34 21.60 8.50
CA PRO A 501 9.28 21.51 7.40
C PRO A 501 8.62 20.70 6.26
N PRO A 502 8.79 21.12 4.99
CA PRO A 502 8.35 20.32 3.88
C PRO A 502 9.09 18.98 3.98
N LEU A 503 8.36 17.87 3.76
CA LEU A 503 8.95 16.59 3.47
C LEU A 503 9.74 16.77 2.16
N GLU A 504 11.00 17.13 2.29
CA GLU A 504 11.93 16.96 1.20
C GLU A 504 11.90 15.48 0.86
N SER A 505 11.47 15.18 -0.37
CA SER A 505 11.86 13.94 -1.00
C SER A 505 13.38 13.92 -0.93
N THR A 506 13.95 13.21 0.03
CA THR A 506 15.35 12.88 0.05
C THR A 506 15.60 11.98 -1.16
N LEU A 507 15.80 12.62 -2.33
CA LEU A 507 16.80 12.11 -3.24
C LEU A 507 17.99 11.83 -2.34
N LEU A 508 18.33 10.55 -2.17
CA LEU A 508 19.57 10.12 -1.52
C LEU A 508 20.64 11.09 -1.97
N PRO A 509 21.42 11.74 -1.08
CA PRO A 509 22.51 12.60 -1.48
C PRO A 509 23.34 11.75 -2.42
N GLY A 510 23.41 12.17 -3.69
CA GLY A 510 24.17 11.46 -4.68
C GLY A 510 25.54 11.22 -4.07
N ARG A 511 25.87 9.98 -3.75
CA ARG A 511 27.22 9.60 -3.39
C ARG A 511 28.05 10.01 -4.59
N GLY A 512 28.65 11.18 -4.49
CA GLY A 512 29.66 11.61 -5.45
C GLY A 512 30.61 10.44 -5.58
N PHE A 513 30.76 9.94 -6.81
CA PHE A 513 31.68 8.84 -7.10
C PHE A 513 32.97 9.09 -6.33
N SER A 514 33.38 8.11 -5.52
CA SER A 514 34.69 8.15 -4.86
C SER A 514 35.75 8.40 -5.93
N SER A 515 36.88 8.97 -5.55
CA SER A 515 38.00 9.18 -6.47
C SER A 515 38.36 7.89 -7.27
N ALA A 516 38.16 6.73 -6.66
CA ALA A 516 38.32 5.42 -7.32
C ALA A 516 37.22 5.18 -8.39
N GLY A 517 35.96 5.56 -8.14
CA GLY A 517 34.88 5.45 -9.13
C GLY A 517 35.07 6.37 -10.34
N ARG A 518 35.65 7.58 -10.13
CA ARG A 518 35.99 8.48 -11.24
C ARG A 518 37.14 7.94 -12.09
N VAL A 519 38.11 7.28 -11.50
CA VAL A 519 39.20 6.63 -12.23
C VAL A 519 38.67 5.45 -13.06
N VAL A 520 37.77 4.63 -12.51
CA VAL A 520 37.15 3.50 -13.25
C VAL A 520 36.33 4.00 -14.44
N LEU A 521 35.55 5.09 -14.29
CA LEU A 521 34.79 5.70 -15.39
C LEU A 521 35.71 6.28 -16.47
N LEU A 522 36.79 6.94 -16.12
CA LEU A 522 37.76 7.49 -17.06
C LEU A 522 38.54 6.40 -17.80
N VAL A 523 38.96 5.37 -17.11
CA VAL A 523 39.66 4.21 -17.70
C VAL A 523 38.72 3.38 -18.56
N GLY A 524 37.48 3.13 -18.12
CA GLY A 524 36.44 2.44 -18.89
C GLY A 524 36.05 3.21 -20.15
N GLY A 525 35.88 4.54 -20.05
CA GLY A 525 35.61 5.40 -21.18
C GLY A 525 36.76 5.44 -22.20
N ALA A 526 38.01 5.48 -21.73
CA ALA A 526 39.18 5.44 -22.60
C ALA A 526 39.33 4.07 -23.31
N LEU A 527 39.07 2.96 -22.65
CA LEU A 527 39.05 1.63 -23.24
C LEU A 527 37.96 1.48 -24.31
N LEU A 528 36.75 2.00 -24.08
CA LEU A 528 35.67 2.01 -25.07
C LEU A 528 36.05 2.82 -26.34
N LEU A 529 36.72 3.97 -26.17
CA LEU A 529 37.20 4.76 -27.32
C LEU A 529 38.30 4.03 -28.10
N VAL A 530 39.21 3.34 -27.44
CA VAL A 530 40.29 2.59 -28.10
C VAL A 530 39.75 1.43 -28.94
N PHE A 531 38.69 0.76 -28.51
CA PHE A 531 38.12 -0.38 -29.23
C PHE A 531 37.02 0.03 -30.24
N ALA A 532 36.18 1.04 -29.94
CA ALA A 532 35.08 1.44 -30.79
C ALA A 532 35.54 2.29 -32.01
N VAL A 533 36.52 3.17 -31.84
CA VAL A 533 37.00 4.05 -32.92
C VAL A 533 37.62 3.27 -34.10
N PRO A 534 38.47 2.26 -33.91
CA PRO A 534 38.99 1.47 -35.01
C PRO A 534 37.91 0.71 -35.79
N ILE A 535 36.90 0.17 -35.07
CA ILE A 535 35.78 -0.54 -35.69
C ILE A 535 34.96 0.43 -36.58
N PHE A 536 34.71 1.65 -36.11
CA PHE A 536 33.96 2.66 -36.82
C PHE A 536 34.72 3.18 -38.08
N ILE A 537 36.04 3.35 -37.95
CA ILE A 537 36.90 3.74 -39.09
C ILE A 537 36.99 2.60 -40.10
N GLY A 538 37.07 1.34 -39.64
CA GLY A 538 37.05 0.17 -40.52
C GLY A 538 35.75 0.05 -41.30
N TYR A 539 34.61 0.25 -40.65
CA TYR A 539 33.29 0.24 -41.28
C TYR A 539 33.11 1.36 -42.32
N ARG A 540 33.56 2.59 -42.03
CA ARG A 540 33.54 3.70 -43.01
C ARG A 540 34.45 3.47 -44.24
N ARG A 541 35.63 2.84 -44.06
CA ARG A 541 36.54 2.48 -45.16
C ARG A 541 35.95 1.36 -46.04
N SER A 542 35.26 0.38 -45.43
CA SER A 542 34.56 -0.67 -46.19
C SER A 542 33.43 -0.11 -47.06
N ARG A 543 32.61 0.81 -46.54
CA ARG A 543 31.55 1.46 -47.30
C ARG A 543 32.07 2.29 -48.52
N ARG A 544 33.15 3.05 -48.31
CA ARG A 544 33.76 3.83 -49.43
C ARG A 544 34.39 2.98 -50.55
N ARG A 545 34.79 1.72 -50.23
CA ARG A 545 35.25 0.79 -51.26
C ARG A 545 34.11 0.15 -52.07
N GLN A 546 32.92 0.05 -51.51
CA GLN A 546 31.74 -0.43 -52.25
C GLN A 546 31.13 0.66 -53.16
N GLU A 547 31.28 1.93 -52.82
CA GLU A 547 30.80 3.06 -53.65
C GLU A 547 31.75 3.44 -54.80
N GLN A 548 32.98 2.91 -54.86
CA GLN A 548 33.96 3.16 -55.95
C GLN A 548 34.12 1.97 -56.89
N GLY A 549 33.30 0.91 -56.74
CA GLY A 549 33.35 -0.31 -57.54
C GLY A 549 32.08 -0.59 -58.34
N THR A 550 31.26 0.45 -58.61
CA THR A 550 30.11 0.37 -59.55
C THR A 550 30.29 1.38 -60.67
#